data_fcfd052bab698bfb54f1a9e8a46b31ce
#
_entry.id   fcfd052bab698bfb54f1a9e8a46b31ce
#
_cell.length_a   1.000
_cell.length_b   1.000
_cell.length_c   1.000
_cell.angle_alpha   90.00
_cell.angle_beta   90.00
_cell.angle_gamma   90.00
#
_symmetry.space_group_name_H-M   'P 1'
#
loop_
_entity.id
_entity.type
_entity.pdbx_description
1 polymer ?
#
loop_
_entity_poly.entity_id
_entity_poly.type
_entity_poly.pdbx_seq_one_letter_code
_entity_poly.pdbx_strand_id
1 'polypeptide(L)'
;MKFHKVVFYNQWRNGDCFLPKEYVRDIVNQYPIIDFEFAHNNHPSIIADLVLKHTRLDSIPQFPMPMRMATTQDGKVAFVNTWVGCWIFGEDALMGEKDHANFYLLHKMWSRFYDALGVQMKGDYKYYLPTIRWKSFDMSEPEEYLKRIEGKRLVFFSNGKQQSEQSSMGDMRNIIRNLIEEFKDIEFYATDPVDFEAPNLTVCTHESGFLNQLSYISTKAELIIGKNSGPFTYAHVKDNINDYKKTFMCFSHKMKDCLLGEGEYLCNSHFNDTTDDNDATKIIRDIIQNPKYENIEKPTRFYYI
;
A
#
# COMPACT_ATOMS: atom_id res chain seq x y z
N MET A 1 17.47 19.10 13.82
CA MET A 1 18.07 17.74 13.67
C MET A 1 19.56 17.81 13.98
N LYS A 2 20.09 16.85 14.71
CA LYS A 2 21.52 16.82 15.13
C LYS A 2 22.45 16.04 14.18
N PHE A 3 21.90 15.29 13.25
CA PHE A 3 22.65 14.46 12.32
C PHE A 3 23.04 15.23 11.07
N HIS A 4 24.19 14.89 10.47
CA HIS A 4 24.62 15.42 9.16
C HIS A 4 24.10 14.56 8.02
N LYS A 5 23.82 13.27 8.31
CA LYS A 5 23.28 12.33 7.36
C LYS A 5 22.23 11.43 8.03
N VAL A 6 21.17 11.11 7.29
CA VAL A 6 20.16 10.12 7.69
C VAL A 6 19.96 9.12 6.56
N VAL A 7 20.12 7.85 6.88
CA VAL A 7 19.88 6.74 5.97
C VAL A 7 18.62 6.02 6.42
N PHE A 8 17.53 6.19 5.67
CA PHE A 8 16.37 5.35 5.82
C PHE A 8 16.66 4.00 5.16
N TYR A 9 16.28 2.89 5.78
CA TYR A 9 16.49 1.61 5.15
C TYR A 9 15.30 0.65 5.36
N ASN A 10 15.09 -0.26 4.40
CA ASN A 10 14.07 -1.29 4.48
C ASN A 10 14.57 -2.58 3.86
N GLN A 11 14.57 -3.65 4.65
CA GLN A 11 15.05 -4.98 4.23
C GLN A 11 13.96 -5.83 3.58
N TRP A 12 12.72 -5.31 3.50
CA TRP A 12 11.54 -6.06 3.09
C TRP A 12 11.07 -5.69 1.69
N ARG A 13 9.82 -5.94 1.40
CA ARG A 13 9.24 -5.90 0.07
C ARG A 13 8.78 -4.49 -0.35
N ASN A 14 8.27 -4.41 -1.57
CA ASN A 14 7.86 -3.17 -2.22
C ASN A 14 6.83 -2.37 -1.39
N GLY A 15 5.82 -3.06 -0.82
CA GLY A 15 4.82 -2.42 0.02
C GLY A 15 5.40 -1.78 1.27
N ASP A 16 6.36 -2.47 1.92
CA ASP A 16 7.03 -1.96 3.12
C ASP A 16 7.88 -0.71 2.84
N CYS A 17 8.44 -0.59 1.63
CA CYS A 17 9.14 0.62 1.19
C CYS A 17 8.18 1.75 0.80
N PHE A 18 6.99 1.42 0.34
CA PHE A 18 5.99 2.39 -0.12
C PHE A 18 5.29 3.11 1.03
N LEU A 19 4.85 2.37 2.05
CA LEU A 19 4.07 2.90 3.17
C LEU A 19 4.73 4.07 3.92
N PRO A 20 6.06 4.07 4.18
CA PRO A 20 6.73 5.14 4.90
C PRO A 20 7.01 6.42 4.08
N LYS A 21 6.73 6.44 2.78
CA LYS A 21 7.17 7.53 1.87
C LYS A 21 6.79 8.93 2.34
N GLU A 22 5.58 9.13 2.85
CA GLU A 22 5.14 10.47 3.28
C GLU A 22 5.87 10.96 4.52
N TYR A 23 6.19 10.08 5.46
CA TYR A 23 7.01 10.41 6.63
C TYR A 23 8.42 10.78 6.22
N VAL A 24 9.04 9.98 5.35
CA VAL A 24 10.37 10.26 4.81
C VAL A 24 10.37 11.59 4.06
N ARG A 25 9.38 11.81 3.18
CA ARG A 25 9.23 13.05 2.39
C ARG A 25 9.11 14.27 3.30
N ASP A 26 8.32 14.18 4.36
CA ASP A 26 8.14 15.29 5.31
C ASP A 26 9.44 15.62 6.04
N ILE A 27 10.17 14.60 6.52
CA ILE A 27 11.48 14.80 7.18
C ILE A 27 12.48 15.45 6.22
N VAL A 28 12.60 14.95 4.99
CA VAL A 28 13.51 15.50 3.97
C VAL A 28 13.17 16.96 3.67
N ASN A 29 11.88 17.28 3.51
CA ASN A 29 11.45 18.65 3.23
C ASN A 29 11.69 19.62 4.38
N GLN A 30 11.66 19.15 5.64
CA GLN A 30 11.94 20.00 6.80
C GLN A 30 13.44 20.33 6.95
N TYR A 31 14.32 19.48 6.44
CA TYR A 31 15.77 19.58 6.63
C TYR A 31 16.57 19.42 5.32
N PRO A 32 16.37 20.29 4.33
CA PRO A 32 16.94 20.12 2.98
C PRO A 32 18.49 20.20 2.93
N ILE A 33 19.13 20.63 4.02
CA ILE A 33 20.60 20.70 4.14
C ILE A 33 21.23 19.39 4.64
N ILE A 34 20.42 18.42 5.09
CA ILE A 34 20.90 17.12 5.56
C ILE A 34 21.06 16.18 4.36
N ASP A 35 22.10 15.37 4.36
CA ASP A 35 22.27 14.29 3.38
C ASP A 35 21.32 13.15 3.70
N PHE A 36 20.34 12.90 2.81
CA PHE A 36 19.37 11.83 2.96
C PHE A 36 19.56 10.75 1.91
N GLU A 37 19.53 9.50 2.35
CA GLU A 37 19.54 8.32 1.49
C GLU A 37 18.42 7.36 1.87
N PHE A 38 17.95 6.55 0.91
CA PHE A 38 17.06 5.41 1.17
C PHE A 38 17.69 4.12 0.63
N ALA A 39 17.97 3.18 1.52
CA ALA A 39 18.61 1.92 1.19
C ALA A 39 17.58 0.78 1.14
N HIS A 40 17.48 0.13 -0.03
CA HIS A 40 16.70 -1.09 -0.22
C HIS A 40 17.17 -1.87 -1.46
N ASN A 41 16.81 -3.15 -1.56
CA ASN A 41 17.16 -4.00 -2.69
C ASN A 41 16.02 -4.18 -3.72
N ASN A 42 14.89 -3.51 -3.52
CA ASN A 42 13.77 -3.50 -4.45
C ASN A 42 14.05 -2.60 -5.66
N HIS A 43 13.11 -2.55 -6.62
CA HIS A 43 13.27 -1.69 -7.80
C HIS A 43 13.32 -0.20 -7.41
N PRO A 44 14.27 0.61 -7.93
CA PRO A 44 14.44 2.01 -7.55
C PRO A 44 13.21 2.90 -7.78
N SER A 45 12.33 2.54 -8.73
CA SER A 45 11.11 3.31 -9.02
C SER A 45 10.18 3.46 -7.81
N ILE A 46 10.28 2.59 -6.79
CA ILE A 46 9.45 2.63 -5.59
C ILE A 46 9.58 3.97 -4.86
N ILE A 47 10.78 4.54 -4.85
CA ILE A 47 11.10 5.81 -4.18
C ILE A 47 11.49 6.92 -5.15
N ALA A 48 11.32 6.73 -6.45
CA ALA A 48 11.79 7.69 -7.47
C ALA A 48 11.13 9.08 -7.37
N ASP A 49 9.95 9.18 -6.75
CA ASP A 49 9.28 10.43 -6.47
C ASP A 49 9.69 11.08 -5.12
N LEU A 50 10.60 10.45 -4.38
CA LEU A 50 11.31 11.07 -3.27
C LEU A 50 12.60 11.70 -3.82
N VAL A 51 12.85 12.96 -3.48
CA VAL A 51 14.07 13.67 -3.92
C VAL A 51 15.19 13.28 -2.96
N LEU A 52 15.65 12.03 -3.04
CA LEU A 52 16.78 11.53 -2.25
C LEU A 52 17.51 10.40 -2.97
N LYS A 53 18.72 10.13 -2.55
CA LYS A 53 19.56 9.13 -3.17
C LYS A 53 19.08 7.73 -2.79
N HIS A 54 18.89 6.88 -3.80
CA HIS A 54 18.73 5.45 -3.61
C HIS A 54 20.09 4.77 -3.46
N THR A 55 20.21 3.90 -2.47
CA THR A 55 21.37 3.03 -2.25
C THR A 55 20.91 1.58 -2.01
N ARG A 56 21.84 0.64 -2.17
CA ARG A 56 21.56 -0.77 -1.89
C ARG A 56 21.82 -1.09 -0.42
N LEU A 57 21.13 -2.08 0.12
CA LEU A 57 21.31 -2.53 1.51
C LEU A 57 22.73 -3.04 1.81
N ASP A 58 23.43 -3.59 0.81
CA ASP A 58 24.82 -4.05 0.95
C ASP A 58 25.84 -2.90 1.08
N SER A 59 25.44 -1.67 0.81
CA SER A 59 26.26 -0.47 0.97
C SER A 59 26.17 0.19 2.34
N ILE A 60 25.33 -0.33 3.24
CA ILE A 60 25.18 0.16 4.61
C ILE A 60 25.58 -0.94 5.63
N PRO A 61 25.88 -0.58 6.89
CA PRO A 61 26.11 -1.59 7.93
C PRO A 61 24.90 -2.52 8.07
N GLN A 62 25.18 -3.79 8.31
CA GLN A 62 24.12 -4.75 8.63
C GLN A 62 23.66 -4.55 10.07
N PHE A 63 22.36 -4.46 10.24
CA PHE A 63 21.74 -4.30 11.56
C PHE A 63 20.97 -5.57 11.91
N PRO A 64 21.11 -6.06 13.18
CA PRO A 64 20.30 -7.17 13.64
C PRO A 64 18.82 -6.79 13.65
N MET A 65 17.97 -7.71 13.29
CA MET A 65 16.53 -7.59 13.53
C MET A 65 16.25 -7.74 15.03
N PRO A 66 15.42 -6.93 15.64
CA PRO A 66 14.56 -5.86 15.10
C PRO A 66 15.09 -4.44 15.38
N MET A 67 16.33 -4.16 15.04
CA MET A 67 16.88 -2.81 15.29
C MET A 67 16.06 -1.73 14.58
N ARG A 68 15.59 -0.74 15.34
CA ARG A 68 14.74 0.35 14.87
C ARG A 68 15.55 1.51 14.35
N MET A 69 16.57 1.89 15.11
CA MET A 69 17.46 3.00 14.78
C MET A 69 18.86 2.72 15.31
N ALA A 70 19.86 3.12 14.56
CA ALA A 70 21.26 3.11 14.96
C ALA A 70 21.94 4.45 14.63
N THR A 71 23.05 4.74 15.30
CA THR A 71 23.90 5.88 14.97
C THR A 71 25.36 5.46 14.89
N THR A 72 26.15 6.19 14.09
CA THR A 72 27.60 6.05 14.15
C THR A 72 28.16 6.46 15.51
N GLN A 73 29.35 6.00 15.85
CA GLN A 73 30.01 6.32 17.15
C GLN A 73 30.19 7.83 17.36
N ASP A 74 30.45 8.58 16.30
CA ASP A 74 30.57 10.03 16.33
C ASP A 74 29.24 10.77 16.37
N GLY A 75 28.11 10.03 16.32
CA GLY A 75 26.76 10.56 16.37
C GLY A 75 26.33 11.38 15.15
N LYS A 76 27.08 11.33 14.03
CA LYS A 76 26.81 12.18 12.86
C LYS A 76 25.84 11.54 11.84
N VAL A 77 25.80 10.21 11.78
CA VAL A 77 24.91 9.47 10.86
C VAL A 77 23.87 8.70 11.64
N ALA A 78 22.63 8.82 11.24
CA ALA A 78 21.52 7.99 11.75
C ALA A 78 21.06 7.00 10.68
N PHE A 79 20.78 5.77 11.07
CA PHE A 79 20.15 4.72 10.28
C PHE A 79 18.77 4.45 10.85
N VAL A 80 17.73 4.55 10.05
CA VAL A 80 16.33 4.44 10.47
C VAL A 80 15.66 3.30 9.72
N ASN A 81 15.26 2.25 10.45
CA ASN A 81 14.52 1.13 9.88
C ASN A 81 13.07 1.53 9.63
N THR A 82 12.67 1.62 8.38
CA THR A 82 11.33 2.05 8.00
C THR A 82 10.29 0.93 8.05
N TRP A 83 10.71 -0.30 8.30
CA TRP A 83 9.82 -1.44 8.39
C TRP A 83 9.00 -1.42 9.69
N VAL A 84 7.69 -1.35 9.56
CA VAL A 84 6.77 -1.30 10.72
C VAL A 84 6.88 -2.53 11.62
N GLY A 85 7.21 -3.70 11.05
CA GLY A 85 7.36 -4.94 11.80
C GLY A 85 8.48 -4.92 12.85
N CYS A 86 9.45 -3.99 12.77
CA CYS A 86 10.48 -3.86 13.81
C CYS A 86 9.92 -3.39 15.18
N TRP A 87 8.65 -3.00 15.23
CA TRP A 87 7.93 -2.60 16.44
C TRP A 87 7.06 -3.71 17.04
N ILE A 88 7.13 -4.92 16.49
CA ILE A 88 6.44 -6.11 17.05
C ILE A 88 7.19 -6.64 18.28
N PHE A 89 8.51 -6.47 18.33
CA PHE A 89 9.39 -7.06 19.33
C PHE A 89 9.97 -6.02 20.30
N GLY A 90 10.20 -6.41 21.55
CA GLY A 90 10.83 -5.61 22.58
C GLY A 90 9.83 -5.10 23.64
N GLU A 91 10.38 -4.61 24.79
CA GLU A 91 9.58 -4.15 25.94
C GLU A 91 8.70 -2.95 25.61
N ASP A 92 9.12 -2.11 24.67
CA ASP A 92 8.40 -0.95 24.19
C ASP A 92 7.72 -1.17 22.85
N ALA A 93 7.38 -2.44 22.52
CA ALA A 93 6.65 -2.80 21.32
C ALA A 93 5.32 -2.04 21.23
N LEU A 94 5.06 -1.41 20.08
CA LEU A 94 3.79 -0.73 19.80
C LEU A 94 2.72 -1.70 19.28
N MET A 95 3.17 -2.88 18.84
CA MET A 95 2.36 -3.93 18.25
C MET A 95 2.56 -5.21 19.05
N GLY A 96 1.47 -5.87 19.41
CA GLY A 96 1.54 -7.26 19.91
C GLY A 96 1.81 -8.23 18.76
N GLU A 97 2.20 -9.47 19.06
CA GLU A 97 2.42 -10.53 18.05
C GLU A 97 1.22 -10.78 17.11
N LYS A 98 0.03 -10.36 17.52
CA LYS A 98 -1.22 -10.52 16.76
C LYS A 98 -1.67 -9.24 16.05
N ASP A 99 -0.93 -8.15 16.18
CA ASP A 99 -1.27 -6.87 15.57
C ASP A 99 -0.46 -6.68 14.30
N HIS A 100 -1.11 -6.25 13.24
CA HIS A 100 -0.48 -6.01 11.94
C HIS A 100 -0.46 -4.53 11.60
N ALA A 101 0.41 -4.16 10.65
CA ALA A 101 0.62 -2.79 10.24
C ALA A 101 -0.62 -2.21 9.56
N ASN A 102 -1.27 -1.29 10.23
CA ASN A 102 -2.23 -0.37 9.64
C ASN A 102 -1.69 1.07 9.69
N PHE A 103 -2.37 2.02 9.07
CA PHE A 103 -1.88 3.41 9.01
C PHE A 103 -1.79 4.07 10.39
N TYR A 104 -2.64 3.70 11.33
CA TYR A 104 -2.60 4.24 12.68
C TYR A 104 -1.36 3.75 13.46
N LEU A 105 -1.05 2.46 13.38
CA LEU A 105 0.16 1.90 14.00
C LEU A 105 1.44 2.41 13.33
N LEU A 106 1.42 2.51 12.00
CA LEU A 106 2.51 3.13 11.25
C LEU A 106 2.79 4.56 11.73
N HIS A 107 1.75 5.34 11.97
CA HIS A 107 1.88 6.69 12.50
C HIS A 107 2.47 6.73 13.91
N LYS A 108 2.03 5.84 14.81
CA LYS A 108 2.61 5.70 16.15
C LYS A 108 4.11 5.35 16.09
N MET A 109 4.51 4.46 15.19
CA MET A 109 5.91 4.13 14.96
C MET A 109 6.69 5.37 14.51
N TRP A 110 6.18 6.09 13.54
CA TRP A 110 6.86 7.26 12.98
C TRP A 110 6.94 8.40 13.98
N SER A 111 5.98 8.58 14.90
CA SER A 111 6.10 9.57 15.98
C SER A 111 7.36 9.35 16.82
N ARG A 112 7.72 8.10 17.12
CA ARG A 112 8.94 7.75 17.84
C ARG A 112 10.21 8.10 17.04
N PHE A 113 10.21 7.90 15.73
CA PHE A 113 11.34 8.30 14.89
C PHE A 113 11.46 9.82 14.78
N TYR A 114 10.36 10.55 14.70
CA TYR A 114 10.36 12.00 14.69
C TYR A 114 10.99 12.53 15.99
N ASP A 115 10.59 12.02 17.15
CA ASP A 115 11.18 12.37 18.46
C ASP A 115 12.68 12.05 18.48
N ALA A 116 13.08 10.84 18.07
CA ALA A 116 14.48 10.41 18.08
C ALA A 116 15.37 11.23 17.14
N LEU A 117 14.83 11.69 16.01
CA LEU A 117 15.51 12.56 15.05
C LEU A 117 15.47 14.04 15.44
N GLY A 118 14.66 14.43 16.44
CA GLY A 118 14.43 15.82 16.81
C GLY A 118 13.70 16.61 15.72
N VAL A 119 12.69 15.99 15.10
CA VAL A 119 11.88 16.55 14.02
C VAL A 119 10.44 16.72 14.51
N GLN A 120 9.77 17.77 14.08
CA GLN A 120 8.38 18.00 14.44
C GLN A 120 7.43 17.30 13.47
N MET A 121 6.53 16.44 13.97
CA MET A 121 5.46 15.86 13.21
C MET A 121 4.36 16.89 12.95
N LYS A 122 3.83 16.97 11.71
CA LYS A 122 2.91 18.03 11.28
C LYS A 122 1.43 17.73 11.48
N GLY A 123 1.06 16.47 11.56
CA GLY A 123 -0.34 16.09 11.62
C GLY A 123 -0.53 14.65 12.11
N ASP A 124 -1.78 14.18 12.04
CA ASP A 124 -2.15 12.80 12.34
C ASP A 124 -1.83 11.84 11.16
N TYR A 125 -2.22 10.56 11.29
CA TYR A 125 -2.00 9.54 10.27
C TYR A 125 -2.63 9.89 8.91
N LYS A 126 -3.71 10.68 8.86
CA LYS A 126 -4.38 11.09 7.61
C LYS A 126 -3.52 12.05 6.79
N TYR A 127 -2.70 12.87 7.47
CA TYR A 127 -1.72 13.71 6.78
C TYR A 127 -0.70 12.89 6.03
N TYR A 128 -0.28 11.76 6.59
CA TYR A 128 0.78 10.88 6.09
C TYR A 128 0.29 9.69 5.27
N LEU A 129 -0.98 9.68 4.84
CA LEU A 129 -1.45 8.66 3.89
C LEU A 129 -0.60 8.70 2.61
N PRO A 130 -0.23 7.54 2.05
CA PRO A 130 0.68 7.48 0.91
C PRO A 130 0.18 8.29 -0.28
N THR A 131 1.08 9.06 -0.91
CA THR A 131 0.84 9.74 -2.17
C THR A 131 1.91 9.35 -3.19
N ILE A 132 1.57 9.45 -4.48
CA ILE A 132 2.50 9.27 -5.58
C ILE A 132 2.53 10.54 -6.40
N ARG A 133 3.73 11.04 -6.70
CA ARG A 133 3.90 12.15 -7.62
C ARG A 133 3.89 11.61 -9.06
N TRP A 134 2.71 11.43 -9.63
CA TRP A 134 2.49 10.79 -10.93
C TRP A 134 3.40 11.33 -12.03
N LYS A 135 3.68 12.63 -12.03
CA LYS A 135 4.57 13.31 -13.01
C LYS A 135 6.03 12.82 -12.96
N SER A 136 6.41 12.07 -11.92
CA SER A 136 7.75 11.48 -11.80
C SER A 136 7.90 10.17 -12.57
N PHE A 137 6.82 9.67 -13.17
CA PHE A 137 6.76 8.37 -13.83
C PHE A 137 6.21 8.50 -15.25
N ASP A 138 6.55 7.55 -16.12
CA ASP A 138 5.86 7.40 -17.41
C ASP A 138 4.47 6.82 -17.18
N MET A 139 3.45 7.62 -17.47
CA MET A 139 2.04 7.26 -17.33
C MET A 139 1.34 7.09 -18.69
N SER A 140 2.07 7.08 -19.79
CA SER A 140 1.49 7.01 -21.15
C SER A 140 0.59 5.78 -21.34
N GLU A 141 1.06 4.62 -20.93
CA GLU A 141 0.31 3.37 -21.05
C GLU A 141 -0.93 3.29 -20.13
N PRO A 142 -0.84 3.59 -18.82
CA PRO A 142 -2.03 3.74 -17.97
C PRO A 142 -3.04 4.75 -18.49
N GLU A 143 -2.60 5.90 -19.00
CA GLU A 143 -3.49 6.94 -19.53
C GLU A 143 -4.20 6.47 -20.82
N GLU A 144 -3.49 5.78 -21.72
CA GLU A 144 -4.09 5.18 -22.92
C GLU A 144 -5.13 4.12 -22.56
N TYR A 145 -4.82 3.26 -21.59
CA TYR A 145 -5.77 2.27 -21.09
C TYR A 145 -7.02 2.96 -20.54
N LEU A 146 -6.86 3.93 -19.64
CA LEU A 146 -7.98 4.62 -19.01
C LEU A 146 -8.83 5.41 -20.00
N LYS A 147 -8.23 5.99 -21.04
CA LYS A 147 -8.95 6.64 -22.13
C LYS A 147 -9.80 5.65 -22.93
N ARG A 148 -9.32 4.42 -23.16
CA ARG A 148 -10.06 3.36 -23.86
C ARG A 148 -11.33 2.93 -23.12
N ILE A 149 -11.29 2.97 -21.78
CA ILE A 149 -12.41 2.56 -20.92
C ILE A 149 -13.20 3.75 -20.37
N GLU A 150 -13.02 4.95 -20.92
CA GLU A 150 -13.69 6.16 -20.43
C GLU A 150 -15.21 5.97 -20.40
N GLY A 151 -15.83 6.34 -19.28
CA GLY A 151 -17.27 6.19 -19.04
C GLY A 151 -17.72 4.81 -18.55
N LYS A 152 -16.83 3.83 -18.47
CA LYS A 152 -17.14 2.52 -17.92
C LYS A 152 -16.77 2.44 -16.43
N ARG A 153 -17.47 1.57 -15.70
CA ARG A 153 -17.10 1.18 -14.33
C ARG A 153 -15.85 0.29 -14.40
N LEU A 154 -14.95 0.45 -13.43
CA LEU A 154 -13.71 -0.33 -13.35
C LEU A 154 -13.62 -1.05 -12.00
N VAL A 155 -13.35 -2.35 -12.04
CA VAL A 155 -13.00 -3.19 -10.90
C VAL A 155 -11.54 -3.61 -11.03
N PHE A 156 -10.75 -3.34 -10.00
CA PHE A 156 -9.32 -3.61 -9.96
C PHE A 156 -9.03 -4.82 -9.05
N PHE A 157 -8.37 -5.84 -9.60
CA PHE A 157 -7.94 -7.03 -8.89
C PHE A 157 -6.42 -7.05 -8.68
N SER A 158 -5.99 -7.03 -7.43
CA SER A 158 -4.64 -7.42 -7.04
C SER A 158 -4.63 -8.93 -6.77
N ASN A 159 -4.59 -9.71 -7.83
CA ASN A 159 -4.76 -11.17 -7.81
C ASN A 159 -3.45 -11.95 -7.64
N GLY A 160 -2.31 -11.27 -7.58
CA GLY A 160 -1.01 -11.90 -7.52
C GLY A 160 -0.76 -12.73 -6.25
N LYS A 161 0.24 -13.61 -6.34
CA LYS A 161 0.67 -14.46 -5.23
C LYS A 161 1.17 -13.60 -4.08
N GLN A 162 0.60 -13.79 -2.91
CA GLN A 162 1.07 -13.15 -1.69
C GLN A 162 2.26 -13.91 -1.11
N GLN A 163 3.25 -13.18 -0.59
CA GLN A 163 4.45 -13.75 0.03
C GLN A 163 4.42 -13.74 1.56
N SER A 164 3.48 -13.01 2.17
CA SER A 164 3.42 -12.76 3.61
C SER A 164 2.50 -13.72 4.38
N GLU A 165 1.91 -14.72 3.71
CA GLU A 165 1.01 -15.71 4.33
C GLU A 165 -0.16 -15.12 5.14
N GLN A 166 -0.56 -13.89 4.87
CA GLN A 166 -1.66 -13.21 5.54
C GLN A 166 -3.04 -13.54 4.96
N SER A 167 -3.09 -14.36 3.91
CA SER A 167 -4.31 -14.82 3.27
C SER A 167 -4.13 -16.20 2.65
N SER A 168 -5.11 -17.07 2.76
CA SER A 168 -5.15 -18.36 2.06
C SER A 168 -5.93 -18.30 0.74
N MET A 169 -6.48 -17.13 0.38
CA MET A 169 -7.11 -16.94 -0.92
C MET A 169 -6.12 -17.22 -2.05
N GLY A 170 -6.53 -18.03 -3.01
CA GLY A 170 -5.75 -18.38 -4.21
C GLY A 170 -5.47 -17.20 -5.13
N ASP A 171 -5.23 -17.45 -6.40
CA ASP A 171 -4.91 -16.43 -7.41
C ASP A 171 -6.16 -15.70 -7.97
N MET A 172 -7.32 -15.97 -7.43
CA MET A 172 -8.62 -15.37 -7.79
C MET A 172 -9.07 -15.59 -9.24
N ARG A 173 -8.45 -16.49 -10.00
CA ARG A 173 -8.80 -16.73 -11.42
C ARG A 173 -10.25 -17.10 -11.62
N ASN A 174 -10.78 -18.01 -10.81
CA ASN A 174 -12.17 -18.45 -10.92
C ASN A 174 -13.13 -17.32 -10.56
N ILE A 175 -12.80 -16.53 -9.55
CA ILE A 175 -13.58 -15.37 -9.15
C ILE A 175 -13.66 -14.37 -10.31
N ILE A 176 -12.51 -14.01 -10.89
CA ILE A 176 -12.43 -13.09 -12.03
C ILE A 176 -13.24 -13.63 -13.19
N ARG A 177 -13.08 -14.92 -13.57
CA ARG A 177 -13.81 -15.57 -14.67
C ARG A 177 -15.33 -15.46 -14.47
N ASN A 178 -15.83 -15.81 -13.31
CA ASN A 178 -17.25 -15.76 -13.01
C ASN A 178 -17.82 -14.33 -13.09
N LEU A 179 -17.09 -13.34 -12.57
CA LEU A 179 -17.55 -11.95 -12.58
C LEU A 179 -17.53 -11.32 -13.96
N ILE A 180 -16.51 -11.56 -14.79
CA ILE A 180 -16.44 -11.02 -16.16
C ILE A 180 -17.51 -11.64 -17.09
N GLU A 181 -17.93 -12.87 -16.82
CA GLU A 181 -19.04 -13.51 -17.55
C GLU A 181 -20.38 -12.90 -17.20
N GLU A 182 -20.57 -12.48 -15.96
CA GLU A 182 -21.81 -11.91 -15.46
C GLU A 182 -21.93 -10.41 -15.77
N PHE A 183 -20.85 -9.63 -15.60
CA PHE A 183 -20.86 -8.17 -15.73
C PHE A 183 -20.17 -7.69 -17.01
N LYS A 184 -20.85 -7.78 -18.14
CA LYS A 184 -20.29 -7.42 -19.46
C LYS A 184 -20.07 -5.92 -19.68
N ASP A 185 -20.74 -5.10 -18.93
CA ASP A 185 -20.67 -3.61 -18.97
C ASP A 185 -19.61 -3.01 -18.02
N ILE A 186 -18.97 -3.86 -17.22
CA ILE A 186 -17.90 -3.48 -16.29
C ILE A 186 -16.55 -3.89 -16.86
N GLU A 187 -15.57 -3.00 -16.75
CA GLU A 187 -14.18 -3.33 -17.07
C GLU A 187 -13.48 -3.90 -15.83
N PHE A 188 -12.68 -4.92 -16.05
CA PHE A 188 -11.88 -5.58 -15.02
C PHE A 188 -10.40 -5.41 -15.33
N TYR A 189 -9.62 -5.10 -14.33
CA TYR A 189 -8.16 -5.04 -14.43
C TYR A 189 -7.53 -5.99 -13.43
N ALA A 190 -6.71 -6.93 -13.91
CA ALA A 190 -5.97 -7.89 -13.09
C ALA A 190 -4.47 -7.54 -13.08
N THR A 191 -3.85 -7.53 -11.91
CA THR A 191 -2.42 -7.18 -11.77
C THR A 191 -1.47 -8.31 -12.13
N ASP A 192 -1.96 -9.53 -12.18
CA ASP A 192 -1.16 -10.74 -12.49
C ASP A 192 -1.88 -11.59 -13.55
N PRO A 193 -1.12 -12.39 -14.33
CA PRO A 193 -1.67 -13.18 -15.41
C PRO A 193 -2.77 -14.15 -14.98
N VAL A 194 -3.77 -14.27 -15.84
CA VAL A 194 -4.81 -15.32 -15.82
C VAL A 194 -4.71 -16.16 -17.07
N ASP A 195 -5.29 -17.35 -17.07
CA ASP A 195 -5.21 -18.35 -18.16
C ASP A 195 -6.35 -18.25 -19.18
N PHE A 196 -7.00 -17.11 -19.26
CA PHE A 196 -8.11 -16.83 -20.19
C PHE A 196 -8.11 -15.35 -20.60
N GLU A 197 -8.81 -15.07 -21.70
CA GLU A 197 -9.02 -13.73 -22.23
C GLU A 197 -10.52 -13.40 -22.23
N ALA A 198 -10.87 -12.13 -22.09
CA ALA A 198 -12.22 -11.63 -22.22
C ALA A 198 -12.23 -10.18 -22.70
N PRO A 199 -13.26 -9.74 -23.46
CA PRO A 199 -13.32 -8.39 -24.02
C PRO A 199 -13.32 -7.26 -22.98
N ASN A 200 -13.81 -7.55 -21.77
CA ASN A 200 -13.90 -6.63 -20.63
C ASN A 200 -12.86 -6.92 -19.53
N LEU A 201 -11.77 -7.62 -19.88
CA LEU A 201 -10.66 -7.89 -18.98
C LEU A 201 -9.36 -7.37 -19.58
N THR A 202 -8.63 -6.59 -18.80
CA THR A 202 -7.24 -6.23 -19.07
C THR A 202 -6.35 -6.84 -18.00
N VAL A 203 -5.29 -7.48 -18.43
CA VAL A 203 -4.29 -8.08 -17.54
C VAL A 203 -2.99 -7.30 -17.66
N CYS A 204 -2.38 -6.96 -16.54
CA CYS A 204 -1.06 -6.35 -16.52
C CYS A 204 -0.02 -7.34 -17.07
N THR A 205 0.73 -6.92 -18.08
CA THR A 205 1.78 -7.72 -18.72
C THR A 205 3.18 -7.39 -18.22
N HIS A 206 3.30 -6.45 -17.30
CA HIS A 206 4.56 -5.90 -16.88
C HIS A 206 5.12 -6.51 -15.59
N GLU A 207 6.43 -6.49 -15.47
CA GLU A 207 7.15 -6.94 -14.29
C GLU A 207 7.10 -5.89 -13.15
N SER A 208 7.65 -6.22 -12.00
CA SER A 208 7.52 -5.54 -10.69
C SER A 208 7.86 -4.02 -10.62
N GLY A 209 8.33 -3.40 -11.70
CA GLY A 209 8.60 -1.94 -11.77
C GLY A 209 7.36 -1.06 -11.94
N PHE A 210 6.23 -1.65 -12.25
CA PHE A 210 4.97 -0.95 -12.64
C PHE A 210 4.01 -0.64 -11.48
N LEU A 211 4.42 -0.80 -10.24
CA LEU A 211 3.52 -0.61 -9.09
C LEU A 211 2.92 0.81 -9.02
N ASN A 212 3.67 1.83 -9.46
CA ASN A 212 3.14 3.21 -9.51
C ASN A 212 2.07 3.35 -10.60
N GLN A 213 2.24 2.71 -11.75
CA GLN A 213 1.25 2.68 -12.84
C GLN A 213 -0.01 1.91 -12.42
N LEU A 214 0.15 0.75 -11.76
CA LEU A 214 -0.97 0.00 -11.19
C LEU A 214 -1.74 0.82 -10.16
N SER A 215 -1.02 1.54 -9.29
CA SER A 215 -1.63 2.48 -8.35
C SER A 215 -2.43 3.57 -9.07
N TYR A 216 -1.91 4.14 -10.16
CA TYR A 216 -2.62 5.15 -10.95
C TYR A 216 -3.91 4.59 -11.56
N ILE A 217 -3.87 3.40 -12.15
CA ILE A 217 -5.07 2.72 -12.68
C ILE A 217 -6.10 2.52 -11.56
N SER A 218 -5.67 2.08 -10.38
CA SER A 218 -6.55 1.89 -9.23
C SER A 218 -7.29 3.15 -8.81
N THR A 219 -6.74 4.36 -9.10
CA THR A 219 -7.44 5.63 -8.80
C THR A 219 -8.71 5.82 -9.63
N LYS A 220 -8.92 5.05 -10.68
CA LYS A 220 -10.14 5.07 -11.51
C LYS A 220 -11.09 3.92 -11.19
N ALA A 221 -10.63 2.92 -10.46
CA ALA A 221 -11.49 1.80 -10.04
C ALA A 221 -12.46 2.24 -8.93
N GLU A 222 -13.70 1.80 -8.99
CA GLU A 222 -14.68 1.97 -7.91
C GLU A 222 -14.54 0.89 -6.83
N LEU A 223 -14.10 -0.30 -7.22
CA LEU A 223 -13.88 -1.44 -6.34
C LEU A 223 -12.46 -1.97 -6.54
N ILE A 224 -11.72 -2.02 -5.44
CA ILE A 224 -10.32 -2.47 -5.38
C ILE A 224 -10.28 -3.73 -4.53
N ILE A 225 -9.96 -4.84 -5.14
CA ILE A 225 -9.99 -6.18 -4.52
C ILE A 225 -8.59 -6.73 -4.43
N GLY A 226 -8.23 -7.29 -3.30
CA GLY A 226 -6.92 -7.94 -3.19
C GLY A 226 -6.65 -8.59 -1.85
N LYS A 227 -5.42 -9.05 -1.76
CA LYS A 227 -4.76 -9.55 -0.55
C LYS A 227 -3.68 -8.54 -0.18
N ASN A 228 -3.15 -8.58 1.03
CA ASN A 228 -2.03 -7.74 1.44
C ASN A 228 -0.75 -8.05 0.63
N SER A 229 -0.75 -7.68 -0.64
CA SER A 229 0.32 -7.84 -1.62
C SER A 229 0.84 -6.47 -2.07
N GLY A 230 1.96 -6.44 -2.79
CA GLY A 230 2.54 -5.21 -3.31
C GLY A 230 1.53 -4.34 -4.07
N PRO A 231 0.88 -4.85 -5.14
CA PRO A 231 -0.10 -4.07 -5.91
C PRO A 231 -1.28 -3.57 -5.06
N PHE A 232 -1.80 -4.39 -4.14
CA PHE A 232 -2.89 -3.97 -3.25
C PHE A 232 -2.44 -2.87 -2.28
N THR A 233 -1.23 -2.99 -1.71
CA THR A 233 -0.66 -1.95 -0.86
C THR A 233 -0.51 -0.63 -1.62
N TYR A 234 -0.06 -0.67 -2.87
CA TYR A 234 0.08 0.52 -3.72
C TYR A 234 -1.26 1.16 -4.13
N ALA A 235 -2.35 0.43 -4.08
CA ALA A 235 -3.69 1.00 -4.28
C ALA A 235 -4.16 1.83 -3.07
N HIS A 236 -3.53 1.69 -1.89
CA HIS A 236 -3.85 2.49 -0.70
C HIS A 236 -3.21 3.89 -0.75
N VAL A 237 -3.39 4.58 -1.86
CA VAL A 237 -2.99 6.00 -1.98
C VAL A 237 -4.09 6.91 -1.43
N LYS A 238 -3.67 8.10 -1.00
CA LYS A 238 -4.55 9.12 -0.42
C LYS A 238 -5.75 9.44 -1.32
N ASP A 239 -5.55 9.44 -2.64
CA ASP A 239 -6.60 9.70 -3.64
C ASP A 239 -7.72 8.64 -3.55
N ASN A 240 -7.39 7.38 -3.35
CA ASN A 240 -8.37 6.31 -3.18
C ASN A 240 -9.00 6.30 -1.78
N ILE A 241 -8.18 6.52 -0.75
CA ILE A 241 -8.64 6.47 0.66
C ILE A 241 -9.58 7.62 0.98
N ASN A 242 -9.38 8.77 0.36
CA ASN A 242 -10.19 9.98 0.57
C ASN A 242 -11.34 10.11 -0.44
N ASP A 243 -11.67 9.06 -1.17
CA ASP A 243 -12.82 9.05 -2.09
C ASP A 243 -13.93 8.13 -1.56
N TYR A 244 -15.06 8.70 -1.17
CA TYR A 244 -16.21 7.97 -0.64
C TYR A 244 -16.88 7.03 -1.67
N LYS A 245 -16.55 7.16 -2.95
CA LYS A 245 -17.02 6.27 -4.02
C LYS A 245 -16.15 5.01 -4.15
N LYS A 246 -15.03 4.95 -3.45
CA LYS A 246 -14.13 3.80 -3.46
C LYS A 246 -14.55 2.77 -2.46
N THR A 247 -14.39 1.52 -2.85
CA THR A 247 -14.56 0.38 -1.96
C THR A 247 -13.32 -0.50 -2.05
N PHE A 248 -12.72 -0.78 -0.91
CA PHE A 248 -11.66 -1.79 -0.78
C PHE A 248 -12.25 -3.09 -0.27
N MET A 249 -11.89 -4.20 -0.91
CA MET A 249 -12.19 -5.56 -0.44
C MET A 249 -10.89 -6.29 -0.18
N CYS A 250 -10.57 -6.55 1.09
CA CYS A 250 -9.37 -7.23 1.51
C CYS A 250 -9.68 -8.69 1.92
N PHE A 251 -9.08 -9.65 1.25
CA PHE A 251 -9.07 -11.04 1.68
C PHE A 251 -7.83 -11.31 2.53
N SER A 252 -8.04 -11.59 3.83
CA SER A 252 -6.97 -11.82 4.80
C SER A 252 -7.46 -12.71 5.93
N HIS A 253 -6.56 -13.33 6.69
CA HIS A 253 -6.92 -14.15 7.85
C HIS A 253 -7.46 -13.33 9.02
N LYS A 254 -7.14 -12.03 9.07
CA LYS A 254 -7.53 -11.17 10.19
C LYS A 254 -7.77 -9.75 9.70
N MET A 255 -8.80 -9.11 10.23
CA MET A 255 -9.07 -7.70 9.98
C MET A 255 -7.88 -6.79 10.32
N LYS A 256 -7.11 -7.12 11.35
CA LYS A 256 -5.90 -6.38 11.75
C LYS A 256 -4.80 -6.35 10.69
N ASP A 257 -4.81 -7.29 9.74
CA ASP A 257 -3.88 -7.34 8.61
C ASP A 257 -4.22 -6.30 7.53
N CYS A 258 -5.40 -5.69 7.59
CA CYS A 258 -5.86 -4.72 6.62
C CYS A 258 -5.29 -3.34 6.96
N LEU A 259 -4.70 -2.66 5.96
CA LEU A 259 -4.15 -1.30 6.13
C LEU A 259 -5.21 -0.30 6.61
N LEU A 260 -6.46 -0.50 6.20
CA LEU A 260 -7.62 0.29 6.63
C LEU A 260 -8.34 -0.31 7.84
N GLY A 261 -7.70 -1.21 8.59
CA GLY A 261 -8.29 -1.94 9.73
C GLY A 261 -8.62 -1.10 10.95
N GLU A 262 -7.91 0.00 11.15
CA GLU A 262 -8.14 0.98 12.21
C GLU A 262 -8.00 2.38 11.62
N GLY A 263 -8.83 3.31 12.08
CA GLY A 263 -8.84 4.70 11.66
C GLY A 263 -10.16 5.11 11.02
N GLU A 264 -10.24 6.37 10.67
CA GLU A 264 -11.37 6.97 9.98
C GLU A 264 -10.95 7.36 8.56
N TYR A 265 -11.59 6.78 7.57
CA TYR A 265 -11.33 7.00 6.14
C TYR A 265 -12.63 7.36 5.42
N LEU A 266 -12.55 8.00 4.25
CA LEU A 266 -13.74 8.31 3.45
C LEU A 266 -14.18 7.12 2.59
N CYS A 267 -13.24 6.32 2.09
CA CYS A 267 -13.57 5.12 1.32
C CYS A 267 -14.28 4.07 2.17
N ASN A 268 -14.99 3.16 1.51
CA ASN A 268 -15.51 1.95 2.16
C ASN A 268 -14.41 0.89 2.22
N SER A 269 -14.40 0.10 3.29
CA SER A 269 -13.47 -1.03 3.44
C SER A 269 -14.22 -2.25 3.92
N HIS A 270 -14.03 -3.36 3.22
CA HIS A 270 -14.56 -4.67 3.57
C HIS A 270 -13.41 -5.64 3.80
N PHE A 271 -13.62 -6.52 4.75
CA PHE A 271 -12.69 -7.59 5.07
C PHE A 271 -13.42 -8.93 5.04
N ASN A 272 -12.75 -9.96 4.55
CA ASN A 272 -13.27 -11.32 4.63
C ASN A 272 -12.11 -12.32 4.73
N ASP A 273 -12.31 -13.41 5.44
CA ASP A 273 -11.33 -14.48 5.64
C ASP A 273 -11.65 -15.77 4.86
N THR A 274 -12.67 -15.72 3.98
CA THR A 274 -13.00 -16.88 3.14
C THR A 274 -11.83 -17.29 2.26
N THR A 275 -11.73 -18.58 2.03
CA THR A 275 -10.81 -19.21 1.08
C THR A 275 -11.54 -19.88 -0.07
N ASP A 276 -12.87 -19.84 -0.07
CA ASP A 276 -13.75 -20.41 -1.09
C ASP A 276 -14.04 -19.40 -2.20
N ASP A 277 -13.73 -19.76 -3.44
CA ASP A 277 -13.91 -18.89 -4.61
C ASP A 277 -15.39 -18.55 -4.87
N ASN A 278 -16.35 -19.43 -4.54
CA ASN A 278 -17.77 -19.18 -4.77
C ASN A 278 -18.31 -18.18 -3.73
N ASP A 279 -17.91 -18.33 -2.46
CA ASP A 279 -18.27 -17.38 -1.41
C ASP A 279 -17.68 -16.01 -1.72
N ALA A 280 -16.40 -15.94 -2.07
CA ALA A 280 -15.75 -14.70 -2.48
C ALA A 280 -16.43 -14.05 -3.71
N THR A 281 -16.79 -14.86 -4.73
CA THR A 281 -17.53 -14.37 -5.91
C THR A 281 -18.87 -13.77 -5.50
N LYS A 282 -19.62 -14.44 -4.62
CA LYS A 282 -20.91 -13.95 -4.13
C LYS A 282 -20.76 -12.61 -3.40
N ILE A 283 -19.80 -12.50 -2.49
CA ILE A 283 -19.53 -11.27 -1.74
C ILE A 283 -19.20 -10.11 -2.70
N ILE A 284 -18.29 -10.35 -3.65
CA ILE A 284 -17.88 -9.31 -4.62
C ILE A 284 -19.05 -8.93 -5.52
N ARG A 285 -19.84 -9.90 -5.98
CA ARG A 285 -21.07 -9.66 -6.74
C ARG A 285 -22.02 -8.72 -6.01
N ASP A 286 -22.29 -9.02 -4.74
CA ASP A 286 -23.18 -8.19 -3.90
C ASP A 286 -22.69 -6.75 -3.78
N ILE A 287 -21.37 -6.54 -3.65
CA ILE A 287 -20.76 -5.20 -3.61
C ILE A 287 -20.91 -4.50 -4.97
N ILE A 288 -20.70 -5.20 -6.09
CA ILE A 288 -20.84 -4.63 -7.45
C ILE A 288 -22.27 -4.21 -7.74
N GLN A 289 -23.26 -5.04 -7.35
CA GLN A 289 -24.68 -4.79 -7.59
C GLN A 289 -25.27 -3.74 -6.65
N ASN A 290 -24.76 -3.68 -5.44
CA ASN A 290 -25.25 -2.79 -4.38
C ASN A 290 -24.11 -1.94 -3.82
N PRO A 291 -23.50 -1.04 -4.59
CA PRO A 291 -22.45 -0.19 -4.10
C PRO A 291 -23.00 0.70 -2.98
N LYS A 292 -22.53 0.48 -1.76
CA LYS A 292 -22.95 1.26 -0.59
C LYS A 292 -22.15 2.56 -0.59
N TYR A 293 -22.60 3.55 -1.31
CA TYR A 293 -22.12 4.92 -1.16
C TYR A 293 -22.83 5.56 0.05
N GLU A 294 -22.49 5.13 1.25
CA GLU A 294 -23.09 5.73 2.44
C GLU A 294 -22.47 7.11 2.71
N ASN A 295 -23.37 8.08 2.89
CA ASN A 295 -23.24 9.47 3.33
C ASN A 295 -21.85 9.92 3.80
N ILE A 296 -21.41 10.99 3.18
CA ILE A 296 -20.17 11.77 3.33
C ILE A 296 -19.79 12.12 4.80
N GLU A 297 -20.71 11.96 5.75
CA GLU A 297 -20.54 12.39 7.15
C GLU A 297 -20.13 11.28 8.14
N LYS A 298 -19.93 10.04 7.69
CA LYS A 298 -19.63 8.94 8.62
C LYS A 298 -18.28 8.30 8.31
N PRO A 299 -17.46 8.05 9.35
CA PRO A 299 -16.20 7.33 9.20
C PRO A 299 -16.44 5.92 8.67
N THR A 300 -15.46 5.39 7.97
CA THR A 300 -15.43 4.03 7.41
C THR A 300 -15.99 3.02 8.38
N ARG A 301 -17.05 2.34 7.99
CA ARG A 301 -17.55 1.19 8.74
C ARG A 301 -16.93 -0.06 8.17
N PHE A 302 -16.27 -0.82 9.04
CA PHE A 302 -15.91 -2.19 8.71
C PHE A 302 -17.15 -3.04 8.68
N TYR A 303 -17.41 -3.67 7.56
CA TYR A 303 -18.42 -4.71 7.46
C TYR A 303 -17.71 -6.06 7.43
N TYR A 304 -17.93 -6.84 8.48
CA TYR A 304 -17.72 -8.28 8.45
C TYR A 304 -18.90 -8.85 7.69
N ILE A 305 -18.66 -9.43 6.52
CA ILE A 305 -19.67 -10.12 5.72
C ILE A 305 -19.42 -11.60 5.80
#